data_28d01a1feef19c7eaf93b8db3754785e
#
_entry.id   28d01a1feef19c7eaf93b8db3754785e
#
_cell.length_a   1.000
_cell.length_b   1.000
_cell.length_c   1.000
_cell.angle_alpha   90.00
_cell.angle_beta   90.00
_cell.angle_gamma   90.00
#
_symmetry.space_group_name_H-M   'P 1'
#
loop_
_entity.id
_entity.type
_entity.pdbx_description
1 polymer ?
#
loop_
_entity_poly.entity_id
_entity_poly.type
_entity_poly.pdbx_seq_one_letter_code
_entity_poly.pdbx_strand_id
1 'polypeptide(L)'
;MQAQETTDTTTSVDPEDLQHTWRASLVSWRKAALAALPVFLVTRLLLLVLTYFGGILFNAQGPSSFAFSVQNILYNWYHWDATRNLTIATQGYVDPSYTAFFPLYPTIVHVVSAPLHMDILLAGMIISNLAFFGALTVLYLLIEPEFDASMARRCMLYLAIFPTALFFFTAYNSALFLFLTLLCLYLLRRRSWWLAGCIGGLAALTDLLGICLFIVFLCEFFRQQLPQLRQAEQDRNAKLRALLPLIAALLIPVGLIVYGYALKKPFHDGLIFLHPRPGAPRIGFLAGPATAIRTLFSGSPYTYAATHALFELLLLLGMIALLIMGFVGREKLARSFWPLQVFGILVIVYALLVPNQPGQPFNQYDPLPAIQYTALLCIPGFLILARLGRYPWVHQAYLLFATPLMAFLAFQMFKVLWAM
;
A
#
# COMPACT_ATOMS: atom_id res chain seq x y z
N MET A 1 53.20 6.11 -42.99
CA MET A 1 52.45 7.15 -42.31
C MET A 1 50.99 6.95 -42.74
N GLN A 2 50.28 6.05 -42.04
CA GLN A 2 48.86 5.75 -42.28
C GLN A 2 48.12 6.21 -41.01
N ALA A 3 47.23 7.19 -41.19
CA ALA A 3 46.37 7.70 -40.15
C ALA A 3 45.26 6.67 -39.89
N GLN A 4 45.16 6.17 -38.66
CA GLN A 4 44.02 5.40 -38.19
C GLN A 4 42.86 6.36 -37.88
N GLU A 5 41.83 6.33 -38.67
CA GLU A 5 40.52 6.90 -38.38
C GLU A 5 39.89 6.13 -37.21
N THR A 6 39.79 6.76 -36.07
CA THR A 6 38.95 6.31 -34.95
C THR A 6 37.52 6.63 -35.28
N THR A 7 36.78 5.65 -35.77
CA THR A 7 35.30 5.69 -35.91
C THR A 7 34.68 5.76 -34.53
N ASP A 8 34.20 6.93 -34.19
CA ASP A 8 33.37 7.21 -33.01
C ASP A 8 31.97 6.59 -33.26
N THR A 9 31.76 5.38 -32.81
CA THR A 9 30.44 4.72 -32.87
C THR A 9 29.56 5.25 -31.74
N THR A 10 29.04 6.46 -31.90
CA THR A 10 27.80 6.86 -31.22
C THR A 10 26.70 5.98 -31.79
N THR A 11 26.30 4.94 -31.04
CA THR A 11 25.12 4.14 -31.35
C THR A 11 23.88 5.03 -31.23
N SER A 12 23.52 5.66 -32.33
CA SER A 12 22.20 6.28 -32.50
C SER A 12 21.15 5.17 -32.43
N VAL A 13 20.37 5.17 -31.35
CA VAL A 13 19.23 4.26 -31.24
C VAL A 13 18.24 4.62 -32.35
N ASP A 14 17.93 3.66 -33.20
CA ASP A 14 17.07 3.86 -34.35
C ASP A 14 15.67 4.35 -33.87
N PRO A 15 15.13 5.45 -34.42
CA PRO A 15 13.80 5.93 -34.08
C PRO A 15 12.70 4.89 -34.25
N GLU A 16 12.85 3.93 -35.20
CA GLU A 16 11.94 2.83 -35.37
C GLU A 16 11.97 1.82 -34.22
N ASP A 17 13.13 1.48 -33.68
CA ASP A 17 13.26 0.62 -32.51
C ASP A 17 12.63 1.26 -31.25
N LEU A 18 12.77 2.57 -31.09
CA LEU A 18 12.09 3.30 -30.02
C LEU A 18 10.56 3.24 -30.19
N GLN A 19 10.03 3.43 -31.38
CA GLN A 19 8.59 3.34 -31.65
C GLN A 19 8.05 1.92 -31.39
N HIS A 20 8.77 0.88 -31.79
CA HIS A 20 8.39 -0.51 -31.52
C HIS A 20 8.34 -0.83 -30.03
N THR A 21 9.32 -0.39 -29.26
CA THR A 21 9.36 -0.60 -27.80
C THR A 21 8.25 0.17 -27.06
N TRP A 22 7.94 1.40 -27.49
CA TRP A 22 6.84 2.20 -26.93
C TRP A 22 5.47 1.57 -27.22
N ARG A 23 5.23 1.13 -28.46
CA ARG A 23 3.97 0.46 -28.85
C ARG A 23 3.77 -0.83 -28.08
N ALA A 24 4.79 -1.68 -27.95
CA ALA A 24 4.74 -2.90 -27.16
C ALA A 24 4.45 -2.63 -25.68
N SER A 25 5.05 -1.59 -25.12
CA SER A 25 4.77 -1.14 -23.75
C SER A 25 3.32 -0.68 -23.60
N LEU A 26 2.81 0.17 -24.47
CA LEU A 26 1.43 0.65 -24.42
C LEU A 26 0.41 -0.49 -24.55
N VAL A 27 0.67 -1.48 -25.40
CA VAL A 27 -0.20 -2.67 -25.53
C VAL A 27 -0.24 -3.46 -24.24
N SER A 28 0.90 -3.64 -23.56
CA SER A 28 0.95 -4.35 -22.28
C SER A 28 0.19 -3.61 -21.17
N TRP A 29 0.34 -2.28 -21.06
CA TRP A 29 -0.41 -1.45 -20.10
C TRP A 29 -1.91 -1.47 -20.38
N ARG A 30 -2.33 -1.36 -21.65
CA ARG A 30 -3.75 -1.48 -22.03
C ARG A 30 -4.32 -2.84 -21.66
N LYS A 31 -3.60 -3.93 -21.95
CA LYS A 31 -4.01 -5.29 -21.55
C LYS A 31 -4.18 -5.40 -20.04
N ALA A 32 -3.24 -4.89 -19.28
CA ALA A 32 -3.29 -4.91 -17.82
C ALA A 32 -4.46 -4.10 -17.26
N ALA A 33 -4.69 -2.89 -17.77
CA ALA A 33 -5.81 -2.05 -17.37
C ALA A 33 -7.16 -2.70 -17.69
N LEU A 34 -7.32 -3.31 -18.89
CA LEU A 34 -8.52 -4.04 -19.25
C LEU A 34 -8.73 -5.30 -18.40
N ALA A 35 -7.66 -5.96 -17.95
CA ALA A 35 -7.76 -7.10 -17.04
C ALA A 35 -8.11 -6.67 -15.59
N ALA A 36 -7.66 -5.50 -15.15
CA ALA A 36 -7.96 -4.93 -13.83
C ALA A 36 -9.38 -4.37 -13.75
N LEU A 37 -9.91 -3.83 -14.84
CA LEU A 37 -11.19 -3.13 -14.88
C LEU A 37 -12.38 -3.92 -14.32
N PRO A 38 -12.63 -5.19 -14.70
CA PRO A 38 -13.74 -5.96 -14.15
C PRO A 38 -13.63 -6.16 -12.64
N VAL A 39 -12.42 -6.48 -12.13
CA VAL A 39 -12.17 -6.66 -10.69
C VAL A 39 -12.44 -5.34 -9.96
N PHE A 40 -11.94 -4.24 -10.49
CA PHE A 40 -12.17 -2.90 -9.94
C PHE A 40 -13.66 -2.57 -9.90
N LEU A 41 -14.37 -2.64 -11.04
CA LEU A 41 -15.77 -2.25 -11.11
C LEU A 41 -16.67 -3.11 -10.22
N VAL A 42 -16.51 -4.43 -10.21
CA VAL A 42 -17.33 -5.32 -9.37
C VAL A 42 -17.11 -5.03 -7.88
N THR A 43 -15.88 -4.83 -7.45
CA THR A 43 -15.59 -4.55 -6.04
C THR A 43 -16.03 -3.15 -5.62
N ARG A 44 -15.92 -2.15 -6.51
CA ARG A 44 -16.44 -0.79 -6.23
C ARG A 44 -17.96 -0.78 -6.19
N LEU A 45 -18.62 -1.48 -7.13
CA LEU A 45 -20.08 -1.65 -7.09
C LEU A 45 -20.54 -2.31 -5.80
N LEU A 46 -19.86 -3.38 -5.36
CA LEU A 46 -20.16 -4.03 -4.08
C LEU A 46 -20.08 -3.03 -2.92
N LEU A 47 -19.00 -2.24 -2.82
CA LEU A 47 -18.85 -1.24 -1.75
C LEU A 47 -19.88 -0.12 -1.85
N LEU A 48 -20.29 0.31 -3.05
CA LEU A 48 -21.37 1.28 -3.24
C LEU A 48 -22.72 0.71 -2.77
N VAL A 49 -23.01 -0.56 -3.07
CA VAL A 49 -24.21 -1.25 -2.58
C VAL A 49 -24.19 -1.32 -1.05
N LEU A 50 -23.06 -1.71 -0.45
CA LEU A 50 -22.91 -1.72 1.01
C LEU A 50 -23.06 -0.33 1.62
N THR A 51 -22.56 0.72 0.96
CA THR A 51 -22.71 2.12 1.39
C THR A 51 -24.18 2.53 1.40
N TYR A 52 -24.91 2.19 0.34
CA TYR A 52 -26.35 2.49 0.24
C TYR A 52 -27.16 1.81 1.35
N PHE A 53 -27.01 0.49 1.50
CA PHE A 53 -27.73 -0.24 2.54
C PHE A 53 -27.28 0.14 3.96
N GLY A 54 -25.98 0.38 4.17
CA GLY A 54 -25.46 0.86 5.44
C GLY A 54 -26.02 2.23 5.81
N GLY A 55 -26.14 3.15 4.83
CA GLY A 55 -26.79 4.44 5.03
C GLY A 55 -28.25 4.30 5.48
N ILE A 56 -29.02 3.40 4.86
CA ILE A 56 -30.40 3.14 5.25
C ILE A 56 -30.48 2.53 6.65
N LEU A 57 -29.66 1.50 6.93
CA LEU A 57 -29.75 0.75 8.19
C LEU A 57 -29.32 1.55 9.42
N PHE A 58 -28.39 2.48 9.25
CA PHE A 58 -27.73 3.13 10.40
C PHE A 58 -28.08 4.61 10.56
N ASN A 59 -28.54 5.30 9.50
CA ASN A 59 -28.90 6.72 9.56
C ASN A 59 -30.41 6.97 9.63
N ALA A 60 -31.24 5.92 9.51
CA ALA A 60 -32.69 6.05 9.56
C ALA A 60 -33.19 6.26 11.02
N GLN A 61 -33.26 7.51 11.44
CA GLN A 61 -34.02 7.89 12.64
C GLN A 61 -35.55 7.99 12.34
N GLY A 62 -36.12 6.95 11.70
CA GLY A 62 -37.52 6.87 11.34
C GLY A 62 -37.86 7.25 9.89
N PRO A 63 -39.01 6.80 9.38
CA PRO A 63 -39.39 6.90 7.95
C PRO A 63 -39.53 8.31 7.41
N SER A 64 -39.70 9.30 8.26
CA SER A 64 -39.99 10.70 7.88
C SER A 64 -38.75 11.62 7.83
N SER A 65 -37.57 11.15 8.28
CA SER A 65 -36.39 12.02 8.42
C SER A 65 -35.25 11.67 7.43
N PHE A 66 -35.42 10.66 6.57
CA PHE A 66 -34.41 10.25 5.61
C PHE A 66 -34.44 11.15 4.37
N ALA A 67 -33.78 12.31 4.45
CA ALA A 67 -33.42 13.03 3.25
C ALA A 67 -32.32 12.26 2.50
N PHE A 68 -32.70 11.53 1.45
CA PHE A 68 -31.78 10.84 0.57
C PHE A 68 -30.87 11.87 -0.11
N SER A 69 -29.66 12.00 0.38
CA SER A 69 -28.62 12.80 -0.23
C SER A 69 -27.41 11.91 -0.47
N VAL A 70 -26.89 11.92 -1.69
CA VAL A 70 -25.63 11.21 -2.03
C VAL A 70 -24.52 11.62 -1.07
N GLN A 71 -24.47 12.88 -0.69
CA GLN A 71 -23.51 13.41 0.26
C GLN A 71 -23.64 12.75 1.63
N ASN A 72 -24.84 12.65 2.20
CA ASN A 72 -25.08 12.02 3.49
C ASN A 72 -24.67 10.53 3.50
N ILE A 73 -24.85 9.83 2.38
CA ILE A 73 -24.44 8.43 2.23
C ILE A 73 -22.92 8.31 2.18
N LEU A 74 -22.25 9.20 1.45
CA LEU A 74 -20.77 9.18 1.35
C LEU A 74 -20.11 9.57 2.67
N TYR A 75 -20.73 10.40 3.50
CA TYR A 75 -20.19 10.77 4.81
C TYR A 75 -20.06 9.60 5.79
N ASN A 76 -20.67 8.44 5.54
CA ASN A 76 -20.40 7.21 6.28
C ASN A 76 -18.93 6.73 6.15
N TRP A 77 -18.18 7.26 5.18
CA TRP A 77 -16.75 6.99 4.99
C TRP A 77 -15.84 8.09 5.58
N TYR A 78 -16.42 9.14 6.19
CA TYR A 78 -15.69 10.26 6.77
C TYR A 78 -15.33 9.97 8.23
N HIS A 79 -14.51 8.92 8.45
CA HIS A 79 -14.08 8.51 9.79
C HIS A 79 -12.58 8.24 9.82
N TRP A 80 -11.98 8.28 11.02
CA TRP A 80 -10.59 7.94 11.34
C TRP A 80 -9.59 8.67 10.44
N ASP A 81 -8.80 7.93 9.67
CA ASP A 81 -7.75 8.48 8.81
C ASP A 81 -8.28 9.37 7.70
N ALA A 82 -9.53 9.18 7.25
CA ALA A 82 -10.15 10.11 6.30
C ALA A 82 -10.27 11.51 6.90
N THR A 83 -10.77 11.63 8.14
CA THR A 83 -10.90 12.94 8.79
C THR A 83 -9.56 13.62 8.93
N ARG A 84 -8.52 12.91 9.34
CA ARG A 84 -7.17 13.45 9.54
C ARG A 84 -6.53 13.88 8.22
N ASN A 85 -6.55 13.02 7.21
CA ASN A 85 -6.04 13.36 5.87
C ASN A 85 -6.74 14.57 5.27
N LEU A 86 -8.07 14.65 5.40
CA LEU A 86 -8.85 15.76 4.83
C LEU A 86 -8.72 17.05 5.65
N THR A 87 -8.51 16.96 6.97
CA THR A 87 -8.16 18.13 7.79
C THR A 87 -6.79 18.68 7.38
N ILE A 88 -5.79 17.81 7.17
CA ILE A 88 -4.47 18.26 6.68
C ILE A 88 -4.60 18.90 5.29
N ALA A 89 -5.46 18.36 4.42
CA ALA A 89 -5.67 18.92 3.09
C ALA A 89 -6.30 20.32 3.11
N THR A 90 -7.12 20.64 4.12
CA THR A 90 -7.82 21.94 4.23
C THR A 90 -7.10 22.95 5.13
N GLN A 91 -6.53 22.50 6.23
CA GLN A 91 -5.99 23.35 7.29
C GLN A 91 -4.47 23.21 7.50
N GLY A 92 -3.87 22.19 6.87
CA GLY A 92 -2.47 21.84 7.11
C GLY A 92 -2.26 21.10 8.44
N TYR A 93 -1.03 21.07 8.90
CA TYR A 93 -0.63 20.42 10.14
C TYR A 93 -0.89 21.33 11.34
N VAL A 94 -2.12 21.30 11.86
CA VAL A 94 -2.55 22.14 12.98
C VAL A 94 -2.27 21.51 14.35
N ASP A 95 -2.04 20.19 14.39
CA ASP A 95 -1.82 19.43 15.63
C ASP A 95 -0.66 18.44 15.45
N PRO A 96 0.23 18.26 16.46
CA PRO A 96 1.31 17.28 16.40
C PRO A 96 0.86 15.84 16.10
N SER A 97 -0.35 15.45 16.50
CA SER A 97 -0.86 14.10 16.22
C SER A 97 -1.07 13.83 14.74
N TYR A 98 -1.24 14.86 13.92
CA TYR A 98 -1.39 14.75 12.47
C TYR A 98 -0.08 14.45 11.74
N THR A 99 1.06 14.60 12.41
CA THR A 99 2.37 14.32 11.80
C THR A 99 2.63 12.84 11.49
N ALA A 100 1.76 11.94 11.97
CA ALA A 100 1.76 10.54 11.53
C ALA A 100 1.22 10.35 10.11
N PHE A 101 0.50 11.35 9.56
CA PHE A 101 -0.09 11.35 8.22
C PHE A 101 0.79 12.16 7.28
N PHE A 102 1.33 11.50 6.27
CA PHE A 102 2.33 12.07 5.38
C PHE A 102 1.73 12.96 4.31
N PRO A 103 2.49 13.97 3.79
CA PRO A 103 1.93 15.12 3.10
C PRO A 103 1.43 14.84 1.68
N LEU A 104 1.92 13.82 0.98
CA LEU A 104 1.64 13.66 -0.45
C LEU A 104 0.14 13.48 -0.74
N TYR A 105 -0.51 12.57 -0.03
CA TYR A 105 -1.94 12.31 -0.24
C TYR A 105 -2.82 13.54 0.08
N PRO A 106 -2.73 14.16 1.26
CA PRO A 106 -3.47 15.39 1.56
C PRO A 106 -3.22 16.52 0.55
N THR A 107 -1.96 16.68 0.11
CA THR A 107 -1.60 17.71 -0.89
C THR A 107 -2.28 17.46 -2.23
N ILE A 108 -2.29 16.22 -2.74
CA ILE A 108 -2.99 15.87 -3.98
C ILE A 108 -4.49 16.14 -3.84
N VAL A 109 -5.09 15.76 -2.71
CA VAL A 109 -6.51 16.02 -2.44
C VAL A 109 -6.82 17.53 -2.48
N HIS A 110 -6.00 18.35 -1.82
CA HIS A 110 -6.13 19.80 -1.84
C HIS A 110 -6.04 20.37 -3.26
N VAL A 111 -4.98 19.99 -4.00
CA VAL A 111 -4.73 20.49 -5.37
C VAL A 111 -5.85 20.10 -6.35
N VAL A 112 -6.49 18.95 -6.13
CA VAL A 112 -7.61 18.51 -6.98
C VAL A 112 -8.94 19.16 -6.54
N SER A 113 -9.23 19.21 -5.25
CA SER A 113 -10.53 19.68 -4.76
C SER A 113 -10.68 21.20 -4.88
N ALA A 114 -9.65 21.99 -4.59
CA ALA A 114 -9.73 23.44 -4.54
C ALA A 114 -10.10 24.10 -5.89
N PRO A 115 -9.42 23.83 -7.02
CA PRO A 115 -9.77 24.45 -8.30
C PRO A 115 -11.09 23.95 -8.89
N LEU A 116 -11.50 22.71 -8.53
CA LEU A 116 -12.76 22.13 -9.02
C LEU A 116 -13.97 22.45 -8.14
N HIS A 117 -13.77 23.15 -7.01
CA HIS A 117 -14.81 23.41 -5.98
C HIS A 117 -15.54 22.12 -5.58
N MET A 118 -14.79 21.01 -5.55
CA MET A 118 -15.30 19.66 -5.27
C MET A 118 -15.34 19.42 -3.76
N ASP A 119 -16.35 18.66 -3.30
CA ASP A 119 -16.36 18.15 -1.93
C ASP A 119 -15.06 17.40 -1.64
N ILE A 120 -14.43 17.73 -0.50
CA ILE A 120 -13.08 17.24 -0.17
C ILE A 120 -13.04 15.73 0.05
N LEU A 121 -14.11 15.15 0.62
CA LEU A 121 -14.22 13.71 0.81
C LEU A 121 -14.37 13.01 -0.54
N LEU A 122 -15.21 13.54 -1.43
CA LEU A 122 -15.37 12.98 -2.77
C LEU A 122 -14.06 13.04 -3.56
N ALA A 123 -13.32 14.15 -3.49
CA ALA A 123 -12.00 14.27 -4.12
C ALA A 123 -11.02 13.22 -3.59
N GLY A 124 -10.94 13.06 -2.26
CA GLY A 124 -10.11 12.03 -1.62
C GLY A 124 -10.49 10.62 -2.07
N MET A 125 -11.79 10.29 -2.08
CA MET A 125 -12.27 8.99 -2.53
C MET A 125 -11.94 8.73 -4.01
N ILE A 126 -12.10 9.71 -4.90
CA ILE A 126 -11.74 9.59 -6.32
C ILE A 126 -10.25 9.29 -6.46
N ILE A 127 -9.39 10.04 -5.78
CA ILE A 127 -7.93 9.84 -5.82
C ILE A 127 -7.55 8.44 -5.32
N SER A 128 -8.12 7.99 -4.20
CA SER A 128 -7.88 6.64 -3.66
C SER A 128 -8.31 5.55 -4.63
N ASN A 129 -9.49 5.68 -5.24
CA ASN A 129 -10.00 4.69 -6.18
C ASN A 129 -9.20 4.67 -7.50
N LEU A 130 -8.79 5.82 -8.03
CA LEU A 130 -7.91 5.88 -9.21
C LEU A 130 -6.54 5.27 -8.91
N ALA A 131 -5.96 5.58 -7.74
CA ALA A 131 -4.72 4.98 -7.30
C ALA A 131 -4.84 3.45 -7.14
N PHE A 132 -5.95 2.96 -6.60
CA PHE A 132 -6.19 1.53 -6.49
C PHE A 132 -6.34 0.85 -7.85
N PHE A 133 -7.03 1.45 -8.81
CA PHE A 133 -7.09 0.94 -10.18
C PHE A 133 -5.70 0.87 -10.81
N GLY A 134 -4.87 1.91 -10.61
CA GLY A 134 -3.46 1.92 -10.98
C GLY A 134 -2.67 0.79 -10.30
N ALA A 135 -2.88 0.57 -9.00
CA ALA A 135 -2.24 -0.51 -8.25
C ALA A 135 -2.58 -1.89 -8.81
N LEU A 136 -3.86 -2.17 -9.10
CA LEU A 136 -4.28 -3.41 -9.75
C LEU A 136 -3.65 -3.59 -11.12
N THR A 137 -3.58 -2.52 -11.91
CA THR A 137 -2.96 -2.54 -13.24
C THR A 137 -1.47 -2.90 -13.16
N VAL A 138 -0.72 -2.25 -12.25
CA VAL A 138 0.70 -2.54 -12.06
C VAL A 138 0.92 -3.93 -11.46
N LEU A 139 0.06 -4.37 -10.55
CA LEU A 139 0.11 -5.72 -9.99
C LEU A 139 -0.04 -6.79 -11.10
N TYR A 140 -0.94 -6.58 -12.05
CA TYR A 140 -1.07 -7.46 -13.22
C TYR A 140 0.24 -7.50 -14.04
N LEU A 141 0.84 -6.33 -14.31
CA LEU A 141 2.10 -6.23 -15.06
C LEU A 141 3.29 -6.90 -14.35
N LEU A 142 3.26 -6.97 -13.01
CA LEU A 142 4.29 -7.64 -12.22
C LEU A 142 4.13 -9.17 -12.21
N ILE A 143 2.89 -9.67 -12.29
CA ILE A 143 2.60 -11.10 -12.07
C ILE A 143 2.50 -11.85 -13.40
N GLU A 144 1.79 -11.31 -14.38
CA GLU A 144 1.47 -12.01 -15.63
C GLU A 144 2.71 -12.51 -16.39
N PRO A 145 3.82 -11.75 -16.50
CA PRO A 145 5.01 -12.23 -17.21
C PRO A 145 5.76 -13.38 -16.52
N GLU A 146 5.60 -13.52 -15.22
CA GLU A 146 6.32 -14.54 -14.41
C GLU A 146 5.48 -15.80 -14.16
N PHE A 147 4.15 -15.69 -14.28
CA PHE A 147 3.21 -16.78 -14.04
C PHE A 147 2.23 -16.89 -15.23
N ASP A 148 1.01 -16.41 -15.04
CA ASP A 148 -0.03 -16.37 -16.08
C ASP A 148 -1.10 -15.32 -15.77
N ALA A 149 -1.95 -15.04 -16.76
CA ALA A 149 -3.04 -14.07 -16.64
C ALA A 149 -4.12 -14.51 -15.64
N SER A 150 -4.31 -15.81 -15.41
CA SER A 150 -5.29 -16.33 -14.46
C SER A 150 -4.84 -16.08 -13.02
N MET A 151 -3.56 -16.35 -12.72
CA MET A 151 -2.96 -16.05 -11.43
C MET A 151 -2.97 -14.55 -11.14
N ALA A 152 -2.61 -13.71 -12.13
CA ALA A 152 -2.65 -12.27 -11.98
C ALA A 152 -4.05 -11.76 -11.64
N ARG A 153 -5.08 -12.23 -12.34
CA ARG A 153 -6.49 -11.89 -12.03
C ARG A 153 -6.94 -12.38 -10.66
N ARG A 154 -6.56 -13.58 -10.23
CA ARG A 154 -6.88 -14.07 -8.88
C ARG A 154 -6.21 -13.23 -7.80
N CYS A 155 -4.94 -12.86 -8.00
CA CYS A 155 -4.23 -12.02 -7.04
C CYS A 155 -4.89 -10.64 -6.90
N MET A 156 -5.25 -10.00 -8.02
CA MET A 156 -6.00 -8.74 -8.01
C MET A 156 -7.35 -8.88 -7.30
N LEU A 157 -8.11 -9.95 -7.59
CA LEU A 157 -9.41 -10.19 -6.95
C LEU A 157 -9.24 -10.38 -5.44
N TYR A 158 -8.29 -11.21 -5.01
CA TYR A 158 -8.09 -11.49 -3.60
C TYR A 158 -7.65 -10.25 -2.81
N LEU A 159 -6.81 -9.42 -3.41
CA LEU A 159 -6.46 -8.11 -2.82
C LEU A 159 -7.69 -7.19 -2.74
N ALA A 160 -8.52 -7.16 -3.79
CA ALA A 160 -9.64 -6.22 -3.90
C ALA A 160 -10.85 -6.57 -3.02
N ILE A 161 -10.99 -7.85 -2.62
CA ILE A 161 -12.04 -8.32 -1.69
C ILE A 161 -11.49 -8.70 -0.31
N PHE A 162 -10.21 -8.44 -0.05
CA PHE A 162 -9.65 -8.67 1.28
C PHE A 162 -10.47 -7.93 2.34
N PRO A 163 -10.66 -8.47 3.55
CA PRO A 163 -11.57 -7.87 4.53
C PRO A 163 -11.35 -6.37 4.79
N THR A 164 -10.10 -5.92 4.83
CA THR A 164 -9.77 -4.51 5.04
C THR A 164 -9.58 -3.71 3.75
N ALA A 165 -9.86 -4.29 2.56
CA ALA A 165 -9.74 -3.59 1.27
C ALA A 165 -10.69 -2.39 1.10
N LEU A 166 -11.65 -2.23 2.03
CA LEU A 166 -12.48 -1.02 2.15
C LEU A 166 -11.62 0.25 2.32
N PHE A 167 -10.40 0.15 2.88
CA PHE A 167 -9.46 1.28 2.99
C PHE A 167 -8.99 1.83 1.63
N PHE A 168 -9.09 1.05 0.57
CA PHE A 168 -8.83 1.51 -0.79
C PHE A 168 -10.01 2.24 -1.43
N PHE A 169 -11.17 2.23 -0.77
CA PHE A 169 -12.37 2.92 -1.26
C PHE A 169 -12.55 4.29 -0.64
N THR A 170 -12.25 4.42 0.64
CA THR A 170 -12.37 5.68 1.39
C THR A 170 -11.19 6.64 1.13
N ALA A 171 -11.28 7.86 1.68
CA ALA A 171 -10.26 8.91 1.52
C ALA A 171 -9.01 8.65 2.38
N TYR A 172 -8.37 7.50 2.18
CA TYR A 172 -7.14 7.08 2.85
C TYR A 172 -5.95 7.10 1.88
N ASN A 173 -4.75 7.33 2.42
CA ASN A 173 -3.50 7.27 1.68
C ASN A 173 -3.11 5.87 1.20
N SER A 174 -3.74 4.82 1.74
CA SER A 174 -3.40 3.40 1.54
C SER A 174 -3.32 2.98 0.07
N ALA A 175 -4.30 3.40 -0.75
CA ALA A 175 -4.35 3.05 -2.17
C ALA A 175 -3.22 3.73 -2.95
N LEU A 176 -2.94 4.99 -2.66
CA LEU A 176 -1.86 5.75 -3.28
C LEU A 176 -0.50 5.15 -2.92
N PHE A 177 -0.30 4.81 -1.64
CA PHE A 177 0.92 4.17 -1.18
C PHE A 177 1.15 2.81 -1.84
N LEU A 178 0.12 1.97 -1.91
CA LEU A 178 0.20 0.68 -2.61
C LEU A 178 0.55 0.86 -4.08
N PHE A 179 -0.09 1.81 -4.76
CA PHE A 179 0.19 2.10 -6.17
C PHE A 179 1.65 2.50 -6.39
N LEU A 180 2.15 3.46 -5.60
CA LEU A 180 3.54 3.93 -5.70
C LEU A 180 4.53 2.82 -5.36
N THR A 181 4.24 1.99 -4.36
CA THR A 181 5.06 0.83 -4.00
C THR A 181 5.16 -0.17 -5.15
N LEU A 182 4.03 -0.57 -5.72
CA LEU A 182 4.00 -1.51 -6.86
C LEU A 182 4.66 -0.92 -8.10
N LEU A 183 4.46 0.37 -8.37
CA LEU A 183 5.09 1.07 -9.50
C LEU A 183 6.60 1.16 -9.31
N CYS A 184 7.09 1.45 -8.11
CA CYS A 184 8.52 1.42 -7.78
C CYS A 184 9.11 0.04 -8.07
N LEU A 185 8.48 -1.04 -7.59
CA LEU A 185 8.90 -2.41 -7.83
C LEU A 185 8.90 -2.78 -9.32
N TYR A 186 7.90 -2.34 -10.06
CA TYR A 186 7.83 -2.53 -11.52
C TYR A 186 8.99 -1.83 -12.24
N LEU A 187 9.27 -0.57 -11.88
CA LEU A 187 10.36 0.21 -12.46
C LEU A 187 11.74 -0.38 -12.11
N LEU A 188 11.93 -0.87 -10.88
CA LEU A 188 13.13 -1.57 -10.47
C LEU A 188 13.37 -2.82 -11.33
N ARG A 189 12.34 -3.64 -11.59
CA ARG A 189 12.45 -4.81 -12.49
C ARG A 189 12.81 -4.45 -13.91
N ARG A 190 12.35 -3.26 -14.38
CA ARG A 190 12.64 -2.71 -15.70
C ARG A 190 14.00 -2.00 -15.77
N ARG A 191 14.80 -2.01 -14.70
CA ARG A 191 16.07 -1.28 -14.56
C ARG A 191 15.96 0.24 -14.74
N SER A 192 14.76 0.80 -14.58
CA SER A 192 14.52 2.25 -14.62
C SER A 192 14.84 2.87 -13.28
N TRP A 193 16.10 2.82 -12.86
CA TRP A 193 16.56 3.12 -11.49
C TRP A 193 16.18 4.51 -11.01
N TRP A 194 16.37 5.54 -11.84
CA TRP A 194 16.06 6.93 -11.48
C TRP A 194 14.57 7.14 -11.26
N LEU A 195 13.73 6.63 -12.16
CA LEU A 195 12.28 6.71 -11.99
C LEU A 195 11.83 5.90 -10.76
N ALA A 196 12.43 4.74 -10.51
CA ALA A 196 12.14 3.96 -9.32
C ALA A 196 12.51 4.71 -8.03
N GLY A 197 13.66 5.41 -8.02
CA GLY A 197 14.06 6.26 -6.91
C GLY A 197 13.09 7.42 -6.67
N CYS A 198 12.68 8.13 -7.72
CA CYS A 198 11.68 9.20 -7.63
C CYS A 198 10.34 8.70 -7.09
N ILE A 199 9.81 7.60 -7.66
CA ILE A 199 8.54 7.00 -7.20
C ILE A 199 8.66 6.48 -5.77
N GLY A 200 9.80 5.89 -5.38
CA GLY A 200 10.08 5.50 -4.01
C GLY A 200 10.10 6.68 -3.04
N GLY A 201 10.65 7.83 -3.47
CA GLY A 201 10.61 9.08 -2.72
C GLY A 201 9.18 9.62 -2.53
N LEU A 202 8.34 9.54 -3.57
CA LEU A 202 6.92 9.86 -3.46
C LEU A 202 6.18 8.88 -2.53
N ALA A 203 6.52 7.59 -2.56
CA ALA A 203 5.97 6.63 -1.60
C ALA A 203 6.38 6.98 -0.16
N ALA A 204 7.62 7.41 0.07
CA ALA A 204 8.09 7.88 1.38
C ALA A 204 7.42 9.19 1.84
N LEU A 205 6.91 10.01 0.90
CA LEU A 205 6.07 11.18 1.20
C LEU A 205 4.59 10.82 1.43
N THR A 206 4.21 9.55 1.22
CA THR A 206 2.83 9.07 1.42
C THR A 206 2.69 8.30 2.73
N ASP A 207 3.73 7.57 3.14
CA ASP A 207 3.74 6.73 4.34
C ASP A 207 5.19 6.47 4.80
N LEU A 208 5.39 6.33 6.11
CA LEU A 208 6.70 6.00 6.68
C LEU A 208 7.27 4.67 6.14
N LEU A 209 6.40 3.70 5.85
CA LEU A 209 6.79 2.43 5.22
C LEU A 209 7.49 2.62 3.86
N GLY A 210 7.32 3.78 3.23
CA GLY A 210 8.01 4.10 1.98
C GLY A 210 9.53 4.04 2.08
N ILE A 211 10.11 4.30 3.28
CA ILE A 211 11.57 4.16 3.50
C ILE A 211 12.05 2.72 3.29
N CYS A 212 11.19 1.73 3.54
CA CYS A 212 11.51 0.32 3.33
C CYS A 212 11.84 0.00 1.86
N LEU A 213 11.32 0.80 0.92
CA LEU A 213 11.65 0.67 -0.50
C LEU A 213 13.12 0.96 -0.79
N PHE A 214 13.84 1.69 0.08
CA PHE A 214 15.27 1.84 -0.01
C PHE A 214 15.99 0.48 0.09
N ILE A 215 15.63 -0.32 1.07
CA ILE A 215 16.20 -1.68 1.26
C ILE A 215 15.83 -2.57 0.07
N VAL A 216 14.57 -2.49 -0.39
CA VAL A 216 14.09 -3.25 -1.55
C VAL A 216 14.82 -2.85 -2.83
N PHE A 217 15.09 -1.55 -3.01
CA PHE A 217 15.88 -1.03 -4.12
C PHE A 217 17.29 -1.63 -4.10
N LEU A 218 17.96 -1.63 -2.94
CA LEU A 218 19.29 -2.22 -2.80
C LEU A 218 19.28 -3.71 -3.14
N CYS A 219 18.31 -4.47 -2.60
CA CYS A 219 18.17 -5.89 -2.88
C CYS A 219 18.00 -6.16 -4.39
N GLU A 220 17.13 -5.40 -5.06
CA GLU A 220 16.88 -5.56 -6.50
C GLU A 220 18.08 -5.12 -7.33
N PHE A 221 18.73 -4.01 -6.95
CA PHE A 221 19.94 -3.53 -7.59
C PHE A 221 21.05 -4.59 -7.54
N PHE A 222 21.39 -5.07 -6.37
CA PHE A 222 22.45 -6.09 -6.25
C PHE A 222 22.07 -7.38 -6.96
N ARG A 223 20.82 -7.81 -6.88
CA ARG A 223 20.35 -8.99 -7.62
C ARG A 223 20.59 -8.89 -9.12
N GLN A 224 20.38 -7.71 -9.72
CA GLN A 224 20.48 -7.51 -11.16
C GLN A 224 21.88 -7.10 -11.62
N GLN A 225 22.63 -6.35 -10.79
CA GLN A 225 23.94 -5.80 -11.17
C GLN A 225 25.14 -6.63 -10.69
N LEU A 226 24.94 -7.57 -9.74
CA LEU A 226 26.04 -8.36 -9.20
C LEU A 226 26.85 -9.11 -10.26
N PRO A 227 26.24 -9.71 -11.31
CA PRO A 227 27.00 -10.37 -12.38
C PRO A 227 27.90 -9.38 -13.16
N GLN A 228 27.38 -8.19 -13.45
CA GLN A 228 28.13 -7.13 -14.16
C GLN A 228 29.27 -6.56 -13.30
N LEU A 229 29.01 -6.38 -12.01
CA LEU A 229 30.03 -5.90 -11.05
C LEU A 229 31.18 -6.90 -10.91
N ARG A 230 30.91 -8.22 -10.95
CA ARG A 230 31.93 -9.26 -10.94
C ARG A 230 32.76 -9.28 -12.23
N GLN A 231 32.11 -9.06 -13.38
CA GLN A 231 32.80 -9.00 -14.68
C GLN A 231 33.68 -7.73 -14.81
N ALA A 232 33.25 -6.63 -14.21
CA ALA A 232 33.94 -5.34 -14.22
C ALA A 232 35.03 -5.24 -13.12
N GLU A 233 35.44 -6.35 -12.49
CA GLU A 233 36.35 -6.34 -11.33
C GLU A 233 37.70 -5.71 -11.66
N GLN A 234 38.17 -5.84 -12.90
CA GLN A 234 39.44 -5.31 -13.38
C GLN A 234 39.35 -3.91 -14.01
N ASP A 235 38.14 -3.43 -14.38
CA ASP A 235 37.93 -2.10 -14.98
C ASP A 235 37.22 -1.18 -13.99
N ARG A 236 37.97 -0.25 -13.39
CA ARG A 236 37.48 0.74 -12.43
C ARG A 236 36.35 1.60 -13.00
N ASN A 237 36.44 1.98 -14.29
CA ASN A 237 35.45 2.85 -14.93
C ASN A 237 34.15 2.10 -15.20
N ALA A 238 34.22 0.84 -15.65
CA ALA A 238 33.05 -0.03 -15.80
C ALA A 238 32.36 -0.27 -14.46
N LYS A 239 33.12 -0.52 -13.39
CA LYS A 239 32.59 -0.67 -12.03
C LYS A 239 31.87 0.59 -11.53
N LEU A 240 32.46 1.78 -11.73
CA LEU A 240 31.83 3.06 -11.36
C LEU A 240 30.52 3.27 -12.13
N ARG A 241 30.50 3.03 -13.44
CA ARG A 241 29.28 3.14 -14.26
C ARG A 241 28.19 2.18 -13.80
N ALA A 242 28.54 0.94 -13.42
CA ALA A 242 27.62 -0.04 -12.91
C ALA A 242 27.03 0.34 -11.53
N LEU A 243 27.77 1.11 -10.71
CA LEU A 243 27.33 1.58 -9.39
C LEU A 243 26.55 2.91 -9.44
N LEU A 244 26.67 3.68 -10.51
CA LEU A 244 26.03 5.00 -10.63
C LEU A 244 24.52 4.98 -10.36
N PRO A 245 23.74 3.99 -10.83
CA PRO A 245 22.31 3.93 -10.54
C PRO A 245 21.98 3.76 -9.04
N LEU A 246 22.94 3.34 -8.21
CA LEU A 246 22.74 3.22 -6.77
C LEU A 246 22.46 4.58 -6.11
N ILE A 247 22.97 5.67 -6.70
CA ILE A 247 22.69 7.03 -6.24
C ILE A 247 21.18 7.33 -6.30
N ALA A 248 20.46 6.75 -7.27
CA ALA A 248 19.02 6.92 -7.36
C ALA A 248 18.26 6.38 -6.14
N ALA A 249 18.82 5.39 -5.41
CA ALA A 249 18.21 4.92 -4.17
C ALA A 249 18.11 6.02 -3.10
N LEU A 250 19.06 7.01 -3.11
CA LEU A 250 19.06 8.12 -2.16
C LEU A 250 17.86 9.06 -2.35
N LEU A 251 17.17 9.01 -3.49
CA LEU A 251 15.94 9.77 -3.69
C LEU A 251 14.81 9.31 -2.76
N ILE A 252 14.85 8.07 -2.28
CA ILE A 252 13.82 7.53 -1.38
C ILE A 252 13.85 8.24 -0.02
N PRO A 253 14.97 8.28 0.73
CA PRO A 253 15.03 9.01 1.99
C PRO A 253 14.88 10.54 1.82
N VAL A 254 15.13 11.10 0.64
CA VAL A 254 14.88 12.53 0.38
C VAL A 254 13.41 12.88 0.63
N GLY A 255 12.46 11.98 0.33
CA GLY A 255 11.06 12.18 0.67
C GLY A 255 10.84 12.48 2.17
N LEU A 256 11.45 11.69 3.05
CA LEU A 256 11.38 11.94 4.51
C LEU A 256 12.08 13.23 4.93
N ILE A 257 13.21 13.55 4.30
CA ILE A 257 13.96 14.80 4.58
C ILE A 257 13.10 16.01 4.21
N VAL A 258 12.45 15.99 3.05
CA VAL A 258 11.53 17.04 2.60
C VAL A 258 10.37 17.19 3.57
N TYR A 259 9.78 16.09 4.01
CA TYR A 259 8.71 16.12 4.99
C TYR A 259 9.19 16.70 6.34
N GLY A 260 10.28 16.20 6.87
CA GLY A 260 10.88 16.73 8.11
C GLY A 260 11.20 18.22 8.02
N TYR A 261 11.71 18.68 6.87
CA TYR A 261 11.95 20.11 6.66
C TYR A 261 10.63 20.91 6.67
N ALA A 262 9.58 20.42 6.05
CA ALA A 262 8.26 21.07 6.06
C ALA A 262 7.68 21.20 7.49
N LEU A 263 7.93 20.21 8.36
CA LEU A 263 7.45 20.21 9.75
C LEU A 263 8.21 21.18 10.68
N LYS A 264 9.42 21.61 10.31
CA LYS A 264 10.17 22.61 11.10
C LYS A 264 9.43 23.93 11.22
N LYS A 265 8.66 24.33 10.20
CA LYS A 265 7.94 25.61 10.24
C LYS A 265 6.80 25.62 11.27
N PRO A 266 5.86 24.66 11.31
CA PRO A 266 4.78 24.64 12.28
C PRO A 266 5.18 24.17 13.69
N PHE A 267 6.17 23.27 13.81
CA PHE A 267 6.46 22.60 15.09
C PHE A 267 7.88 22.84 15.63
N HIS A 268 8.74 23.56 14.92
CA HIS A 268 10.16 23.78 15.22
C HIS A 268 10.97 22.47 15.38
N ASP A 269 10.40 21.34 15.00
CA ASP A 269 10.98 19.99 15.06
C ASP A 269 10.71 19.23 13.78
N GLY A 270 11.75 18.94 13.02
CA GLY A 270 11.65 18.19 11.75
C GLY A 270 11.53 16.67 11.92
N LEU A 271 11.74 16.15 13.13
CA LEU A 271 11.65 14.71 13.41
C LEU A 271 10.44 14.35 14.28
N ILE A 272 9.54 15.29 14.52
CA ILE A 272 8.37 15.13 15.38
C ILE A 272 7.51 13.90 14.99
N PHE A 273 7.47 13.53 13.71
CA PHE A 273 6.74 12.35 13.22
C PHE A 273 7.36 11.01 13.66
N LEU A 274 8.62 11.02 14.15
CA LEU A 274 9.30 9.85 14.73
C LEU A 274 9.16 9.78 16.24
N HIS A 275 8.72 10.87 16.88
CA HIS A 275 8.62 10.89 18.33
C HIS A 275 7.42 10.08 18.81
N PRO A 276 7.58 9.26 19.87
CA PRO A 276 6.46 8.63 20.53
C PRO A 276 5.47 9.71 21.01
N ARG A 277 4.19 9.49 20.75
CA ARG A 277 3.18 10.42 21.28
C ARG A 277 3.23 10.44 22.82
N PRO A 278 2.98 11.59 23.47
CA PRO A 278 2.91 11.66 24.93
C PRO A 278 1.91 10.64 25.47
N GLY A 279 2.35 9.81 26.41
CA GLY A 279 1.52 8.75 27.00
C GLY A 279 1.51 7.42 26.22
N ALA A 280 2.16 7.34 25.04
CA ALA A 280 2.31 6.05 24.36
C ALA A 280 3.23 5.12 25.18
N PRO A 281 2.82 3.87 25.46
CA PRO A 281 3.67 2.92 26.16
C PRO A 281 4.93 2.62 25.34
N ARG A 282 6.07 2.49 26.00
CA ARG A 282 7.28 1.95 25.37
C ARG A 282 7.02 0.50 25.00
N ILE A 283 7.02 0.18 23.72
CA ILE A 283 6.59 -1.13 23.23
C ILE A 283 7.81 -1.92 22.80
N GLY A 284 7.91 -3.13 23.35
CA GLY A 284 8.76 -4.18 22.78
C GLY A 284 8.08 -4.81 21.56
N PHE A 285 8.86 -5.34 20.66
CA PHE A 285 8.44 -6.00 19.41
C PHE A 285 7.30 -7.04 19.57
N LEU A 286 7.20 -7.69 20.73
CA LEU A 286 6.15 -8.67 21.02
C LEU A 286 5.03 -8.13 21.94
N ALA A 287 5.04 -6.86 22.31
CA ALA A 287 4.05 -6.32 23.24
C ALA A 287 2.64 -6.31 22.65
N GLY A 288 2.50 -5.96 21.37
CA GLY A 288 1.22 -6.01 20.66
C GLY A 288 0.61 -7.42 20.65
N PRO A 289 1.29 -8.43 20.07
CA PRO A 289 0.80 -9.81 20.09
C PRO A 289 0.53 -10.35 21.52
N ALA A 290 1.40 -10.07 22.47
CA ALA A 290 1.21 -10.51 23.86
C ALA A 290 -0.04 -9.88 24.50
N THR A 291 -0.32 -8.60 24.19
CA THR A 291 -1.53 -7.94 24.68
C THR A 291 -2.78 -8.47 23.99
N ALA A 292 -2.74 -8.69 22.68
CA ALA A 292 -3.85 -9.30 21.96
C ALA A 292 -4.20 -10.69 22.55
N ILE A 293 -3.19 -11.51 22.83
CA ILE A 293 -3.38 -12.81 23.48
C ILE A 293 -3.99 -12.63 24.89
N ARG A 294 -3.47 -11.71 25.70
CA ARG A 294 -4.05 -11.44 27.03
C ARG A 294 -5.51 -11.00 26.93
N THR A 295 -5.85 -10.14 26.00
CA THR A 295 -7.23 -9.67 25.78
C THR A 295 -8.18 -10.82 25.47
N LEU A 296 -7.75 -11.83 24.70
CA LEU A 296 -8.54 -13.01 24.41
C LEU A 296 -8.86 -13.85 25.66
N PHE A 297 -7.94 -13.90 26.63
CA PHE A 297 -8.07 -14.78 27.80
C PHE A 297 -8.47 -14.04 29.09
N SER A 298 -8.53 -12.70 29.08
CA SER A 298 -8.81 -11.90 30.29
C SER A 298 -10.28 -11.59 30.54
N GLY A 299 -11.19 -11.99 29.65
CA GLY A 299 -12.61 -11.67 29.76
C GLY A 299 -13.52 -12.61 28.97
N SER A 300 -14.77 -12.19 28.77
CA SER A 300 -15.70 -12.92 27.90
C SER A 300 -15.21 -12.91 26.44
N PRO A 301 -15.19 -14.04 25.75
CA PRO A 301 -14.78 -14.13 24.34
C PRO A 301 -15.73 -13.38 23.38
N TYR A 302 -16.91 -12.97 23.86
CA TYR A 302 -17.92 -12.25 23.08
C TYR A 302 -17.81 -10.72 23.22
N THR A 303 -16.74 -10.22 23.81
CA THR A 303 -16.50 -8.77 23.87
C THR A 303 -15.96 -8.26 22.55
N TYR A 304 -16.24 -6.98 22.24
CA TYR A 304 -15.71 -6.33 21.05
C TYR A 304 -14.16 -6.39 21.02
N ALA A 305 -13.51 -6.11 22.15
CA ALA A 305 -12.06 -6.15 22.28
C ALA A 305 -11.47 -7.55 22.00
N ALA A 306 -12.13 -8.62 22.48
CA ALA A 306 -11.67 -9.99 22.23
C ALA A 306 -11.84 -10.39 20.74
N THR A 307 -12.96 -10.04 20.11
CA THR A 307 -13.19 -10.33 18.69
C THR A 307 -12.23 -9.57 17.79
N HIS A 308 -11.92 -8.32 18.14
CA HIS A 308 -10.95 -7.49 17.42
C HIS A 308 -9.52 -8.04 17.55
N ALA A 309 -9.09 -8.34 18.78
CA ALA A 309 -7.79 -8.95 19.04
C ALA A 309 -7.62 -10.31 18.32
N LEU A 310 -8.68 -11.13 18.26
CA LEU A 310 -8.67 -12.38 17.52
C LEU A 310 -8.47 -12.14 16.03
N PHE A 311 -9.20 -11.20 15.44
CA PHE A 311 -9.09 -10.85 14.04
C PHE A 311 -7.66 -10.38 13.69
N GLU A 312 -7.09 -9.50 14.48
CA GLU A 312 -5.73 -9.01 14.29
C GLU A 312 -4.65 -10.10 14.41
N LEU A 313 -4.78 -10.98 15.40
CA LEU A 313 -3.89 -12.14 15.53
C LEU A 313 -4.01 -13.09 14.34
N LEU A 314 -5.22 -13.34 13.83
CA LEU A 314 -5.42 -14.17 12.65
C LEU A 314 -4.80 -13.51 11.41
N LEU A 315 -4.92 -12.20 11.26
CA LEU A 315 -4.25 -11.46 10.18
C LEU A 315 -2.73 -11.59 10.28
N LEU A 316 -2.16 -11.35 11.46
CA LEU A 316 -0.72 -11.44 11.70
C LEU A 316 -0.19 -12.85 11.41
N LEU A 317 -0.82 -13.87 11.98
CA LEU A 317 -0.42 -15.27 11.79
C LEU A 317 -0.60 -15.70 10.32
N GLY A 318 -1.69 -15.28 9.68
CA GLY A 318 -1.92 -15.54 8.26
C GLY A 318 -0.86 -14.91 7.36
N MET A 319 -0.47 -13.65 7.61
CA MET A 319 0.60 -12.97 6.88
C MET A 319 1.94 -13.70 7.07
N ILE A 320 2.30 -14.04 8.30
CA ILE A 320 3.54 -14.77 8.61
C ILE A 320 3.55 -16.13 7.90
N ALA A 321 2.45 -16.88 7.99
CA ALA A 321 2.34 -18.19 7.36
C ALA A 321 2.49 -18.10 5.83
N LEU A 322 1.81 -17.15 5.18
CA LEU A 322 1.91 -16.94 3.75
C LEU A 322 3.33 -16.51 3.33
N LEU A 323 3.99 -15.65 4.11
CA LEU A 323 5.38 -15.28 3.84
C LEU A 323 6.32 -16.49 3.97
N ILE A 324 6.19 -17.30 5.02
CA ILE A 324 7.00 -18.51 5.19
C ILE A 324 6.78 -19.45 3.99
N MET A 325 5.54 -19.65 3.54
CA MET A 325 5.24 -20.44 2.36
C MET A 325 5.86 -19.88 1.08
N GLY A 326 6.10 -18.56 1.02
CA GLY A 326 6.81 -17.91 -0.07
C GLY A 326 8.32 -18.28 -0.14
N PHE A 327 8.92 -18.65 0.97
CA PHE A 327 10.34 -19.08 1.04
C PHE A 327 10.51 -20.59 0.99
N VAL A 328 9.58 -21.36 1.56
CA VAL A 328 9.71 -22.80 1.79
C VAL A 328 8.51 -23.55 1.22
N GLY A 329 8.75 -24.79 0.79
CA GLY A 329 7.70 -25.70 0.34
C GLY A 329 7.44 -25.67 -1.17
N ARG A 330 6.32 -26.27 -1.57
CA ARG A 330 5.91 -26.40 -2.99
C ARG A 330 5.52 -25.08 -3.64
N GLU A 331 5.05 -24.13 -2.86
CA GLU A 331 4.54 -22.84 -3.33
C GLU A 331 5.58 -21.72 -3.23
N LYS A 332 6.85 -22.05 -2.96
CA LYS A 332 7.93 -21.05 -2.86
C LYS A 332 8.01 -20.18 -4.11
N LEU A 333 8.21 -18.89 -3.91
CA LEU A 333 8.39 -17.94 -4.99
C LEU A 333 9.79 -18.03 -5.58
N ALA A 334 9.91 -17.73 -6.88
CA ALA A 334 11.21 -17.67 -7.54
C ALA A 334 12.10 -16.59 -6.91
N ARG A 335 13.43 -16.73 -7.07
CA ARG A 335 14.40 -15.73 -6.54
C ARG A 335 14.18 -14.33 -7.09
N SER A 336 13.53 -14.19 -8.24
CA SER A 336 13.11 -12.90 -8.80
C SER A 336 12.14 -12.14 -7.91
N PHE A 337 11.41 -12.81 -7.00
CA PHE A 337 10.47 -12.20 -6.05
C PHE A 337 11.07 -11.92 -4.66
N TRP A 338 12.35 -12.22 -4.42
CA TRP A 338 12.98 -11.95 -3.13
C TRP A 338 12.88 -10.49 -2.66
N PRO A 339 13.08 -9.46 -3.52
CA PRO A 339 12.90 -8.08 -3.07
C PRO A 339 11.47 -7.79 -2.58
N LEU A 340 10.46 -8.40 -3.21
CA LEU A 340 9.08 -8.30 -2.77
C LEU A 340 8.85 -9.04 -1.44
N GLN A 341 9.49 -10.21 -1.24
CA GLN A 341 9.47 -10.93 0.03
C GLN A 341 10.11 -10.13 1.17
N VAL A 342 11.25 -9.48 0.88
CA VAL A 342 11.90 -8.56 1.84
C VAL A 342 10.95 -7.42 2.21
N PHE A 343 10.26 -6.83 1.24
CA PHE A 343 9.23 -5.82 1.54
C PHE A 343 8.14 -6.36 2.46
N GLY A 344 7.61 -7.57 2.19
CA GLY A 344 6.61 -8.20 3.05
C GLY A 344 7.09 -8.44 4.48
N ILE A 345 8.37 -8.83 4.66
CA ILE A 345 8.98 -8.95 6.00
C ILE A 345 9.02 -7.58 6.70
N LEU A 346 9.48 -6.53 6.00
CA LEU A 346 9.57 -5.18 6.55
C LEU A 346 8.20 -4.63 6.93
N VAL A 347 7.15 -4.94 6.17
CA VAL A 347 5.77 -4.61 6.47
C VAL A 347 5.31 -5.26 7.80
N ILE A 348 5.62 -6.55 8.01
CA ILE A 348 5.30 -7.22 9.29
C ILE A 348 6.10 -6.64 10.45
N VAL A 349 7.39 -6.40 10.26
CA VAL A 349 8.25 -5.78 11.27
C VAL A 349 7.69 -4.42 11.68
N TYR A 350 7.28 -3.61 10.70
CA TYR A 350 6.64 -2.32 10.96
C TYR A 350 5.34 -2.48 11.78
N ALA A 351 4.46 -3.41 11.39
CA ALA A 351 3.21 -3.67 12.11
C ALA A 351 3.44 -4.05 13.58
N LEU A 352 4.53 -4.76 13.86
CA LEU A 352 4.91 -5.14 15.23
C LEU A 352 5.60 -4.03 16.03
N LEU A 353 6.18 -3.03 15.34
CA LEU A 353 6.89 -1.91 15.96
C LEU A 353 6.01 -0.68 16.21
N VAL A 354 4.86 -0.57 15.50
CA VAL A 354 3.95 0.57 15.70
C VAL A 354 3.39 0.56 17.12
N PRO A 355 3.58 1.67 17.86
CA PRO A 355 3.15 1.72 19.24
C PRO A 355 1.63 1.70 19.36
N ASN A 356 1.20 0.91 20.29
CA ASN A 356 -0.16 0.83 20.77
C ASN A 356 -0.62 2.16 21.35
N GLN A 357 -1.79 2.63 20.97
CA GLN A 357 -2.42 3.79 21.58
C GLN A 357 -3.80 3.42 22.10
N PRO A 358 -4.18 3.87 23.30
CA PRO A 358 -5.57 3.77 23.72
C PRO A 358 -6.45 4.43 22.67
N GLY A 359 -7.45 3.72 22.17
CA GLY A 359 -8.39 4.26 21.21
C GLY A 359 -9.09 5.50 21.78
N GLN A 360 -9.16 6.59 21.01
CA GLN A 360 -10.04 7.70 21.32
C GLN A 360 -11.20 7.65 20.33
N PRO A 361 -12.44 7.97 20.73
CA PRO A 361 -12.95 8.48 22.01
C PRO A 361 -13.42 7.41 22.99
N PHE A 362 -13.33 6.12 22.68
CA PHE A 362 -14.01 5.05 23.44
C PHE A 362 -13.11 4.28 24.40
N ASN A 363 -11.88 4.69 24.68
CA ASN A 363 -10.90 3.95 25.49
C ASN A 363 -10.71 2.49 25.03
N GLN A 364 -11.00 2.19 23.77
CA GLN A 364 -10.79 0.88 23.19
C GLN A 364 -9.30 0.70 22.92
N TYR A 365 -8.76 -0.37 23.49
CA TYR A 365 -7.37 -0.71 23.32
C TYR A 365 -7.22 -1.58 22.08
N ASP A 366 -6.50 -1.07 21.10
CA ASP A 366 -6.13 -1.79 19.88
C ASP A 366 -4.68 -2.29 20.04
N PRO A 367 -4.46 -3.60 20.22
CA PRO A 367 -3.13 -4.15 20.44
C PRO A 367 -2.22 -4.16 19.22
N LEU A 368 -2.77 -4.14 18.01
CA LEU A 368 -2.03 -4.20 16.76
C LEU A 368 -2.58 -3.21 15.71
N PRO A 369 -2.57 -1.90 16.00
CA PRO A 369 -3.32 -0.90 15.24
C PRO A 369 -2.95 -0.84 13.74
N ALA A 370 -1.71 -1.17 13.40
CA ALA A 370 -1.24 -1.12 12.03
C ALA A 370 -1.50 -2.41 11.23
N ILE A 371 -1.90 -3.52 11.88
CA ILE A 371 -1.93 -4.83 11.21
C ILE A 371 -2.95 -4.89 10.07
N GLN A 372 -4.07 -4.23 10.24
CA GLN A 372 -5.18 -4.24 9.27
C GLN A 372 -4.80 -3.53 7.98
N TYR A 373 -4.06 -2.43 8.09
CA TYR A 373 -3.50 -1.70 6.97
C TYR A 373 -2.31 -2.44 6.34
N THR A 374 -1.37 -2.89 7.15
CA THR A 374 -0.15 -3.53 6.66
C THR A 374 -0.41 -4.88 6.02
N ALA A 375 -1.48 -5.59 6.42
CA ALA A 375 -1.92 -6.81 5.74
C ALA A 375 -2.18 -6.59 4.25
N LEU A 376 -2.77 -5.45 3.87
CA LEU A 376 -3.02 -5.09 2.47
C LEU A 376 -1.73 -4.87 1.66
N LEU A 377 -0.65 -4.51 2.33
CA LEU A 377 0.65 -4.25 1.72
C LEU A 377 1.51 -5.53 1.59
N CYS A 378 1.11 -6.63 2.23
CA CYS A 378 1.81 -7.91 2.16
C CYS A 378 1.58 -8.62 0.81
N ILE A 379 2.01 -7.98 -0.28
CA ILE A 379 1.82 -8.48 -1.65
C ILE A 379 2.33 -9.92 -1.85
N PRO A 380 3.50 -10.34 -1.30
CA PRO A 380 3.93 -11.74 -1.43
C PRO A 380 2.91 -12.72 -0.81
N GLY A 381 2.21 -12.35 0.26
CA GLY A 381 1.12 -13.15 0.82
C GLY A 381 -0.02 -13.35 -0.17
N PHE A 382 -0.44 -12.28 -0.88
CA PHE A 382 -1.47 -12.38 -1.91
C PHE A 382 -1.03 -13.22 -3.11
N LEU A 383 0.26 -13.20 -3.47
CA LEU A 383 0.80 -14.08 -4.51
C LEU A 383 0.67 -15.55 -4.12
N ILE A 384 1.07 -15.91 -2.90
CA ILE A 384 0.93 -17.28 -2.39
C ILE A 384 -0.55 -17.69 -2.32
N LEU A 385 -1.38 -16.82 -1.80
CA LEU A 385 -2.83 -17.06 -1.69
C LEU A 385 -3.46 -17.28 -3.10
N ALA A 386 -3.05 -16.48 -4.09
CA ALA A 386 -3.51 -16.63 -5.47
C ALA A 386 -3.01 -17.96 -6.11
N ARG A 387 -1.81 -18.43 -5.75
CA ARG A 387 -1.32 -19.76 -6.14
C ARG A 387 -2.14 -20.88 -5.51
N LEU A 388 -2.41 -20.79 -4.21
CA LEU A 388 -3.28 -21.74 -3.52
C LEU A 388 -4.70 -21.73 -4.10
N GLY A 389 -5.17 -20.57 -4.55
CA GLY A 389 -6.47 -20.40 -5.20
C GLY A 389 -6.62 -21.10 -6.56
N ARG A 390 -5.57 -21.79 -7.06
CA ARG A 390 -5.71 -22.73 -8.18
C ARG A 390 -6.58 -23.93 -7.81
N TYR A 391 -6.64 -24.27 -6.52
CA TYR A 391 -7.55 -25.29 -6.00
C TYR A 391 -8.95 -24.69 -5.81
N PRO A 392 -10.01 -25.23 -6.45
CA PRO A 392 -11.34 -24.65 -6.43
C PRO A 392 -11.90 -24.42 -5.01
N TRP A 393 -11.62 -25.36 -4.10
CA TRP A 393 -12.10 -25.25 -2.72
C TRP A 393 -11.44 -24.08 -1.96
N VAL A 394 -10.15 -23.80 -2.19
CA VAL A 394 -9.47 -22.63 -1.59
C VAL A 394 -10.06 -21.35 -2.14
N HIS A 395 -10.28 -21.28 -3.46
CA HIS A 395 -10.87 -20.12 -4.11
C HIS A 395 -12.28 -19.84 -3.55
N GLN A 396 -13.14 -20.85 -3.49
CA GLN A 396 -14.48 -20.72 -2.97
C GLN A 396 -14.49 -20.35 -1.48
N ALA A 397 -13.64 -21.00 -0.66
CA ALA A 397 -13.51 -20.68 0.75
C ALA A 397 -13.08 -19.23 0.95
N TYR A 398 -12.08 -18.75 0.19
CA TYR A 398 -11.65 -17.36 0.28
C TYR A 398 -12.77 -16.37 -0.04
N LEU A 399 -13.51 -16.58 -1.14
CA LEU A 399 -14.63 -15.72 -1.51
C LEU A 399 -15.74 -15.73 -0.43
N LEU A 400 -16.05 -16.93 0.09
CA LEU A 400 -17.09 -17.12 1.11
C LEU A 400 -16.77 -16.41 2.42
N PHE A 401 -15.50 -16.34 2.83
CA PHE A 401 -15.11 -15.70 4.08
C PHE A 401 -14.72 -14.22 3.90
N ALA A 402 -13.95 -13.90 2.87
CA ALA A 402 -13.42 -12.53 2.70
C ALA A 402 -14.53 -11.51 2.40
N THR A 403 -15.48 -11.84 1.51
CA THR A 403 -16.53 -10.90 1.10
C THR A 403 -17.51 -10.54 2.23
N PRO A 404 -18.10 -11.51 2.97
CA PRO A 404 -18.95 -11.18 4.12
C PRO A 404 -18.19 -10.46 5.24
N LEU A 405 -16.93 -10.82 5.47
CA LEU A 405 -16.12 -10.15 6.48
C LEU A 405 -15.81 -8.70 6.09
N MET A 406 -15.52 -8.43 4.81
CA MET A 406 -15.37 -7.06 4.31
C MET A 406 -16.68 -6.26 4.49
N ALA A 407 -17.84 -6.85 4.21
CA ALA A 407 -19.14 -6.20 4.41
C ALA A 407 -19.37 -5.90 5.90
N PHE A 408 -19.06 -6.85 6.78
CA PHE A 408 -19.18 -6.69 8.22
C PHE A 408 -18.29 -5.55 8.73
N LEU A 409 -17.03 -5.47 8.28
CA LEU A 409 -16.11 -4.41 8.65
C LEU A 409 -16.57 -3.03 8.11
N ALA A 410 -17.12 -2.98 6.90
CA ALA A 410 -17.70 -1.76 6.36
C ALA A 410 -18.87 -1.27 7.23
N PHE A 411 -19.76 -2.15 7.68
CA PHE A 411 -20.86 -1.79 8.57
C PHE A 411 -20.39 -1.36 9.97
N GLN A 412 -19.32 -1.96 10.49
CA GLN A 412 -18.68 -1.48 11.74
C GLN A 412 -18.14 -0.07 11.58
N MET A 413 -17.50 0.22 10.44
CA MET A 413 -17.00 1.56 10.13
C MET A 413 -18.14 2.59 10.10
N PHE A 414 -19.28 2.28 9.49
CA PHE A 414 -20.44 3.20 9.45
C PHE A 414 -21.02 3.47 10.84
N LYS A 415 -20.97 2.52 11.75
CA LYS A 415 -21.43 2.69 13.14
C LYS A 415 -20.38 3.33 14.06
N VAL A 416 -19.20 3.68 13.54
CA VAL A 416 -18.09 4.20 14.37
C VAL A 416 -17.72 3.23 15.51
N LEU A 417 -18.01 1.94 15.33
CA LEU A 417 -17.68 0.89 16.32
C LEU A 417 -16.25 0.39 16.18
N TRP A 418 -15.64 0.66 15.04
CA TRP A 418 -14.27 0.28 14.77
C TRP A 418 -13.36 1.46 15.14
N ALA A 419 -12.65 1.34 16.25
CA ALA A 419 -11.55 2.24 16.58
C ALA A 419 -10.26 1.72 15.92
N MET A 420 -9.68 2.51 15.04
CA MET A 420 -8.30 2.35 14.59
C MET A 420 -7.39 3.28 15.40
#